data_b977b7d4fe876cab4d33dc01475661be
#
_entry.id   b977b7d4fe876cab4d33dc01475661be
#
_cell.length_a   1.000
_cell.length_b   1.000
_cell.length_c   1.000
_cell.angle_alpha   90.00
_cell.angle_beta   90.00
_cell.angle_gamma   90.00
#
_symmetry.space_group_name_H-M   'P 1'
#
loop_
_entity.id
_entity.type
_entity.pdbx_description
1 polymer ?
#
loop_
_entity_poly.entity_id
_entity_poly.type
_entity_poly.pdbx_seq_one_letter_code
_entity_poly.pdbx_strand_id
1 'polypeptide(L)'
;NSFKGSWAGAFGQTQFMPSTFLKHAIDFDGDSRVNLFKKPDALASGANYLKKIGWNNNLQWGEEIDIQLTDELKKLAKNKVYKDITFWLDKGIKLNKEYGKSKLKLVIPDSNNNECYLVSKNYDVILNWNRSNYFALTVFLFSDEIK
;
A
#
# COMPACT_ATOMS: atom_id res chain seq x y z
N ASN A 1 -6.60 29.05 -17.70
CA ASN A 1 -6.50 27.61 -17.35
C ASN A 1 -7.13 27.43 -15.98
N SER A 2 -8.34 26.85 -15.93
CA SER A 2 -9.00 26.55 -14.65
C SER A 2 -8.24 25.41 -13.95
N PHE A 3 -7.78 25.64 -12.74
CA PHE A 3 -7.20 24.63 -11.89
C PHE A 3 -8.31 23.63 -11.51
N LYS A 4 -8.21 22.39 -11.98
CA LYS A 4 -9.21 21.35 -11.70
C LYS A 4 -8.67 20.43 -10.63
N GLY A 5 -9.38 20.35 -9.51
CA GLY A 5 -9.12 19.44 -8.41
C GLY A 5 -10.40 18.71 -7.98
N SER A 6 -10.29 17.80 -7.02
CA SER A 6 -11.44 17.17 -6.38
C SER A 6 -12.19 18.19 -5.49
N TRP A 7 -13.41 17.87 -5.08
CA TRP A 7 -14.17 18.68 -4.13
C TRP A 7 -13.38 19.01 -2.84
N ALA A 8 -12.57 18.08 -2.35
CA ALA A 8 -11.75 18.26 -1.16
C ALA A 8 -10.40 18.98 -1.44
N GLY A 9 -10.13 19.39 -2.69
CA GLY A 9 -8.92 20.10 -3.08
C GLY A 9 -7.74 19.21 -3.47
N ALA A 10 -7.92 17.89 -3.62
CA ALA A 10 -6.88 17.03 -4.19
C ALA A 10 -6.70 17.32 -5.68
N PHE A 11 -5.45 17.34 -6.16
CA PHE A 11 -5.14 17.74 -7.54
C PHE A 11 -3.96 16.99 -8.16
N GLY A 12 -3.84 17.12 -9.48
CA GLY A 12 -2.81 16.46 -10.27
C GLY A 12 -3.04 14.96 -10.45
N GLN A 13 -2.12 14.27 -11.11
CA GLN A 13 -2.22 12.84 -11.38
C GLN A 13 -2.16 12.01 -10.09
N THR A 14 -1.45 12.48 -9.07
CA THR A 14 -1.31 11.83 -7.78
C THR A 14 -2.43 12.16 -6.80
N GLN A 15 -3.35 13.07 -7.16
CA GLN A 15 -4.43 13.54 -6.30
C GLN A 15 -3.92 13.96 -4.90
N PHE A 16 -2.81 14.70 -4.87
CA PHE A 16 -2.28 15.22 -3.62
C PHE A 16 -3.18 16.32 -3.05
N MET A 17 -3.39 16.25 -1.74
CA MET A 17 -3.91 17.38 -1.00
C MET A 17 -2.87 18.51 -0.96
N PRO A 18 -3.28 19.79 -0.83
CA PRO A 18 -2.35 20.92 -0.77
C PRO A 18 -1.24 20.76 0.27
N SER A 19 -1.56 20.23 1.45
CA SER A 19 -0.57 19.97 2.51
C SER A 19 0.41 18.86 2.14
N THR A 20 -0.02 17.84 1.40
CA THR A 20 0.83 16.77 0.89
C THR A 20 1.76 17.29 -0.20
N PHE A 21 1.22 18.13 -1.10
CA PHE A 21 2.00 18.81 -2.13
C PHE A 21 3.15 19.63 -1.52
N LEU A 22 2.84 20.51 -0.58
CA LEU A 22 3.85 21.37 0.05
C LEU A 22 4.99 20.59 0.76
N LYS A 23 4.70 19.38 1.25
CA LYS A 23 5.67 18.56 1.99
C LYS A 23 6.46 17.60 1.12
N HIS A 24 5.87 17.11 0.01
CA HIS A 24 6.39 15.93 -0.67
C HIS A 24 6.56 16.09 -2.17
N ALA A 25 6.01 17.15 -2.77
CA ALA A 25 6.14 17.35 -4.20
C ALA A 25 7.57 17.78 -4.57
N ILE A 26 8.04 17.29 -5.71
CA ILE A 26 9.39 17.54 -6.23
C ILE A 26 9.30 17.97 -7.70
N ASP A 27 10.16 18.92 -8.07
CA ASP A 27 10.52 19.22 -9.43
C ASP A 27 11.54 18.18 -9.90
N PHE A 28 11.11 17.24 -10.73
CA PHE A 28 11.95 16.15 -11.21
C PHE A 28 12.60 16.47 -12.57
N ASP A 29 11.92 17.23 -13.41
CA ASP A 29 12.46 17.59 -14.73
C ASP A 29 13.38 18.84 -14.70
N GLY A 30 13.49 19.52 -13.56
CA GLY A 30 14.40 20.62 -13.33
C GLY A 30 13.96 21.94 -14.00
N ASP A 31 12.68 22.08 -14.34
CA ASP A 31 12.14 23.29 -14.98
C ASP A 31 11.85 24.43 -13.98
N SER A 32 12.24 24.26 -12.71
CA SER A 32 11.99 25.17 -11.59
C SER A 32 10.53 25.31 -11.20
N ARG A 33 9.68 24.38 -11.59
CA ARG A 33 8.24 24.35 -11.28
C ARG A 33 7.80 22.94 -10.96
N VAL A 34 7.12 22.75 -9.86
CA VAL A 34 6.48 21.47 -9.54
C VAL A 34 5.10 21.39 -10.18
N ASN A 35 4.90 20.50 -11.13
CA ASN A 35 3.64 20.36 -11.86
C ASN A 35 3.11 18.93 -11.84
N LEU A 36 2.22 18.63 -10.87
CA LEU A 36 1.61 17.27 -10.74
C LEU A 36 0.68 16.88 -11.90
N PHE A 37 0.46 17.72 -12.89
CA PHE A 37 -0.23 17.35 -14.14
C PHE A 37 0.75 16.81 -15.19
N LYS A 38 2.07 17.02 -15.02
CA LYS A 38 3.14 16.38 -15.80
C LYS A 38 3.57 15.06 -15.16
N LYS A 39 3.78 14.04 -15.99
CA LYS A 39 4.19 12.70 -15.52
C LYS A 39 5.48 12.70 -14.69
N PRO A 40 6.58 13.37 -15.10
CA PRO A 40 7.84 13.30 -14.34
C PRO A 40 7.67 13.73 -12.88
N ASP A 41 7.11 14.93 -12.66
CA ASP A 41 6.92 15.45 -11.30
C ASP A 41 5.88 14.67 -10.52
N ALA A 42 4.78 14.25 -11.17
CA ALA A 42 3.74 13.48 -10.52
C ALA A 42 4.26 12.14 -9.99
N LEU A 43 4.98 11.37 -10.82
CA LEU A 43 5.54 10.07 -10.43
C LEU A 43 6.63 10.21 -9.37
N ALA A 44 7.54 11.16 -9.57
CA ALA A 44 8.61 11.40 -8.60
C ALA A 44 8.08 11.90 -7.25
N SER A 45 7.08 12.78 -7.26
CA SER A 45 6.42 13.23 -6.03
C SER A 45 5.69 12.10 -5.32
N GLY A 46 5.00 11.23 -6.07
CA GLY A 46 4.38 10.02 -5.52
C GLY A 46 5.38 9.09 -4.87
N ALA A 47 6.49 8.80 -5.55
CA ALA A 47 7.56 7.97 -5.02
C ALA A 47 8.22 8.60 -3.77
N ASN A 48 8.47 9.92 -3.79
CA ASN A 48 9.00 10.64 -2.63
C ASN A 48 8.04 10.57 -1.43
N TYR A 49 6.74 10.75 -1.67
CA TYR A 49 5.73 10.61 -0.63
C TYR A 49 5.78 9.22 0.00
N LEU A 50 5.69 8.15 -0.79
CA LEU A 50 5.76 6.78 -0.29
C LEU A 50 7.02 6.52 0.52
N LYS A 51 8.20 6.93 0.00
CA LYS A 51 9.48 6.84 0.71
C LYS A 51 9.43 7.55 2.07
N LYS A 52 8.91 8.77 2.12
CA LYS A 52 8.87 9.59 3.35
C LYS A 52 7.90 9.03 4.40
N ILE A 53 6.84 8.33 3.99
CA ILE A 53 5.89 7.71 4.91
C ILE A 53 6.22 6.25 5.27
N GLY A 54 7.41 5.75 4.85
CA GLY A 54 7.96 4.50 5.34
C GLY A 54 7.97 3.34 4.36
N TRP A 55 7.84 3.59 3.04
CA TRP A 55 8.02 2.55 2.04
C TRP A 55 9.41 1.93 2.12
N ASN A 56 9.47 0.61 2.15
CA ASN A 56 10.70 -0.17 2.16
C ASN A 56 10.82 -1.00 0.87
N ASN A 57 11.77 -0.65 0.00
CA ASN A 57 12.00 -1.32 -1.28
C ASN A 57 12.44 -2.78 -1.15
N ASN A 58 13.01 -3.15 0.00
CA ASN A 58 13.48 -4.52 0.26
C ASN A 58 12.41 -5.41 0.89
N LEU A 59 11.19 -4.91 1.03
CA LEU A 59 10.10 -5.62 1.67
C LEU A 59 9.00 -5.92 0.65
N GLN A 60 8.73 -7.21 0.42
CA GLN A 60 7.57 -7.64 -0.34
C GLN A 60 6.28 -7.13 0.33
N TRP A 61 5.28 -6.75 -0.47
CA TRP A 61 4.03 -6.20 0.10
C TRP A 61 3.19 -7.26 0.81
N GLY A 62 3.17 -8.47 0.27
CA GLY A 62 2.36 -9.59 0.73
C GLY A 62 2.01 -10.54 -0.40
N GLU A 63 1.11 -11.44 -0.12
CA GLU A 63 0.54 -12.40 -1.06
C GLU A 63 -0.83 -12.90 -0.61
N GLU A 64 -1.61 -13.39 -1.55
CA GLU A 64 -2.84 -14.14 -1.28
C GLU A 64 -2.51 -15.49 -0.66
N ILE A 65 -3.31 -15.91 0.30
CA ILE A 65 -3.13 -17.18 1.00
C ILE A 65 -4.43 -17.96 1.06
N ASP A 66 -4.32 -19.28 1.00
CA ASP A 66 -5.43 -20.19 1.29
C ASP A 66 -5.32 -20.65 2.74
N ILE A 67 -6.32 -20.32 3.56
CA ILE A 67 -6.39 -20.73 4.96
C ILE A 67 -7.83 -20.85 5.44
N GLN A 68 -8.13 -21.88 6.22
CA GLN A 68 -9.40 -21.96 6.90
C GLN A 68 -9.46 -20.94 8.06
N LEU A 69 -10.36 -19.97 7.93
CA LEU A 69 -10.50 -18.89 8.90
C LEU A 69 -11.14 -19.40 10.23
N THR A 70 -10.33 -19.40 11.27
CA THR A 70 -10.78 -19.61 12.65
C THR A 70 -11.15 -18.28 13.31
N ASP A 71 -11.88 -18.34 14.44
CA ASP A 71 -12.20 -17.12 15.21
C ASP A 71 -10.96 -16.41 15.74
N GLU A 72 -9.90 -17.15 16.07
CA GLU A 72 -8.58 -16.59 16.43
C GLU A 72 -8.03 -15.74 15.27
N LEU A 73 -8.01 -16.28 14.06
CA LEU A 73 -7.48 -15.59 12.88
C LEU A 73 -8.32 -14.37 12.52
N LYS A 74 -9.64 -14.47 12.58
CA LYS A 74 -10.55 -13.33 12.39
C LYS A 74 -10.27 -12.21 13.41
N LYS A 75 -10.02 -12.58 14.67
CA LYS A 75 -9.67 -11.62 15.74
C LYS A 75 -8.32 -10.96 15.47
N LEU A 76 -7.31 -11.71 15.01
CA LEU A 76 -6.00 -11.15 14.61
C LEU A 76 -6.14 -10.17 13.45
N ALA A 77 -6.92 -10.52 12.42
CA ALA A 77 -7.18 -9.64 11.28
C ALA A 77 -7.90 -8.35 11.71
N LYS A 78 -8.98 -8.46 12.49
CA LYS A 78 -9.74 -7.31 13.03
C LYS A 78 -8.85 -6.36 13.83
N ASN A 79 -7.98 -6.90 14.65
CA ASN A 79 -7.07 -6.13 15.51
C ASN A 79 -5.77 -5.71 14.79
N LYS A 80 -5.63 -6.05 13.50
CA LYS A 80 -4.47 -5.70 12.66
C LYS A 80 -3.12 -6.15 13.27
N VAL A 81 -3.10 -7.33 13.89
CA VAL A 81 -1.94 -7.84 14.64
C VAL A 81 -0.90 -8.39 13.67
N TYR A 82 0.33 -7.88 13.79
CA TYR A 82 1.49 -8.42 13.09
C TYR A 82 2.10 -9.58 13.86
N LYS A 83 2.39 -10.67 13.15
CA LYS A 83 3.06 -11.87 13.68
C LYS A 83 4.30 -12.20 12.86
N ASP A 84 5.26 -12.87 13.49
CA ASP A 84 6.45 -13.38 12.81
C ASP A 84 6.04 -14.46 11.78
N ILE A 85 6.88 -14.68 10.79
CA ILE A 85 6.61 -15.66 9.72
C ILE A 85 6.39 -17.05 10.28
N THR A 86 7.17 -17.45 11.28
CA THR A 86 7.05 -18.75 11.95
C THR A 86 5.65 -19.01 12.47
N PHE A 87 5.00 -18.01 13.07
CA PHE A 87 3.62 -18.11 13.51
C PHE A 87 2.66 -18.52 12.39
N TRP A 88 2.84 -17.95 11.19
CA TRP A 88 1.99 -18.25 10.05
C TRP A 88 2.27 -19.64 9.46
N LEU A 89 3.55 -20.02 9.39
CA LEU A 89 3.96 -21.37 8.97
C LEU A 89 3.44 -22.45 9.91
N ASP A 90 3.46 -22.23 11.23
CA ASP A 90 2.90 -23.13 12.25
C ASP A 90 1.37 -23.30 12.13
N LYS A 91 0.68 -22.32 11.52
CA LYS A 91 -0.75 -22.43 11.17
C LYS A 91 -0.99 -23.17 9.85
N GLY A 92 0.06 -23.71 9.21
CA GLY A 92 -0.03 -24.46 7.96
C GLY A 92 -0.09 -23.60 6.69
N ILE A 93 0.13 -22.29 6.79
CA ILE A 93 0.17 -21.40 5.62
C ILE A 93 1.47 -21.66 4.86
N LYS A 94 1.34 -21.79 3.54
CA LYS A 94 2.48 -21.84 2.63
C LYS A 94 2.69 -20.44 2.04
N LEU A 95 3.92 -19.95 2.13
CA LEU A 95 4.32 -18.67 1.55
C LEU A 95 5.11 -18.93 0.26
N ASN A 96 4.78 -18.19 -0.79
CA ASN A 96 5.45 -18.27 -2.10
C ASN A 96 6.57 -17.22 -2.24
N LYS A 97 6.52 -16.15 -1.43
CA LYS A 97 7.49 -15.06 -1.44
C LYS A 97 8.39 -15.10 -0.20
N GLU A 98 9.57 -14.54 -0.32
CA GLU A 98 10.50 -14.42 0.80
C GLU A 98 10.29 -13.11 1.56
N TYR A 99 10.14 -13.21 2.88
CA TYR A 99 9.90 -12.06 3.77
C TYR A 99 11.02 -11.82 4.78
N GLY A 100 12.05 -12.65 4.80
CA GLY A 100 13.17 -12.58 5.74
C GLY A 100 12.71 -12.61 7.20
N LYS A 101 13.06 -11.60 7.98
CA LYS A 101 12.64 -11.46 9.40
C LYS A 101 11.42 -10.53 9.56
N SER A 102 10.70 -10.25 8.48
CA SER A 102 9.56 -9.34 8.53
C SER A 102 8.37 -9.96 9.23
N LYS A 103 7.53 -9.10 9.81
CA LYS A 103 6.24 -9.51 10.38
C LYS A 103 5.15 -9.27 9.38
N LEU A 104 4.20 -10.19 9.31
CA LEU A 104 3.02 -10.10 8.46
C LEU A 104 1.75 -10.02 9.30
N LYS A 105 0.72 -9.39 8.75
CA LYS A 105 -0.63 -9.42 9.31
C LYS A 105 -1.62 -9.99 8.32
N LEU A 106 -2.66 -10.62 8.83
CA LEU A 106 -3.79 -11.10 8.04
C LEU A 106 -4.72 -9.95 7.67
N VAL A 107 -5.09 -9.88 6.41
CA VAL A 107 -6.12 -8.98 5.87
C VAL A 107 -7.21 -9.83 5.23
N ILE A 108 -8.45 -9.57 5.62
CA ILE A 108 -9.67 -10.14 5.05
C ILE A 108 -10.42 -8.94 4.47
N PRO A 109 -10.37 -8.71 3.14
CA PRO A 109 -10.94 -7.50 2.53
C PRO A 109 -12.45 -7.45 2.67
N ASP A 110 -13.10 -8.61 2.50
CA ASP A 110 -14.54 -8.80 2.65
C ASP A 110 -14.82 -10.09 3.41
N SER A 111 -15.66 -10.01 4.42
CA SER A 111 -16.09 -11.18 5.21
C SER A 111 -16.94 -12.18 4.42
N ASN A 112 -17.49 -11.77 3.27
CA ASN A 112 -18.31 -12.61 2.41
C ASN A 112 -17.49 -13.40 1.37
N ASN A 113 -16.23 -12.99 1.13
CA ASN A 113 -15.29 -13.69 0.29
C ASN A 113 -14.28 -14.43 1.17
N ASN A 114 -13.88 -15.63 0.73
CA ASN A 114 -12.81 -16.38 1.40
C ASN A 114 -11.40 -15.87 1.07
N GLU A 115 -11.30 -14.72 0.39
CA GLU A 115 -10.03 -14.12 0.03
C GLU A 115 -9.29 -13.62 1.26
N CYS A 116 -8.08 -14.11 1.43
CA CYS A 116 -7.20 -13.76 2.56
C CYS A 116 -5.82 -13.41 2.06
N TYR A 117 -5.23 -12.41 2.68
CA TYR A 117 -3.89 -11.94 2.32
C TYR A 117 -3.02 -11.83 3.57
N LEU A 118 -1.78 -12.32 3.49
CA LEU A 118 -0.75 -11.94 4.44
C LEU A 118 0.03 -10.76 3.88
N VAL A 119 0.06 -9.65 4.61
CA VAL A 119 0.63 -8.40 4.13
C VAL A 119 1.68 -7.85 5.09
N SER A 120 2.68 -7.21 4.53
CA SER A 120 3.76 -6.55 5.27
C SER A 120 3.42 -5.09 5.63
N LYS A 121 4.39 -4.39 6.23
CA LYS A 121 4.28 -2.96 6.53
C LYS A 121 4.09 -2.06 5.30
N ASN A 122 4.57 -2.46 4.12
CA ASN A 122 4.33 -1.70 2.89
C ASN A 122 2.84 -1.56 2.56
N TYR A 123 2.02 -2.52 2.99
CA TYR A 123 0.57 -2.44 2.85
C TYR A 123 -0.01 -1.23 3.63
N ASP A 124 0.45 -1.01 4.86
CA ASP A 124 0.02 0.14 5.66
C ASP A 124 0.45 1.47 5.03
N VAL A 125 1.58 1.48 4.32
CA VAL A 125 2.06 2.68 3.60
C VAL A 125 1.06 3.06 2.51
N ILE A 126 0.56 2.11 1.72
CA ILE A 126 -0.47 2.40 0.71
C ILE A 126 -1.80 2.81 1.37
N LEU A 127 -2.17 2.23 2.52
CA LEU A 127 -3.35 2.67 3.27
C LEU A 127 -3.26 4.11 3.79
N ASN A 128 -2.07 4.68 3.94
CA ASN A 128 -1.92 6.11 4.25
C ASN A 128 -2.26 7.01 3.04
N TRP A 129 -2.13 6.48 1.83
CA TRP A 129 -2.58 7.18 0.62
C TRP A 129 -4.09 7.10 0.46
N ASN A 130 -4.63 5.89 0.57
CA ASN A 130 -6.07 5.66 0.53
C ASN A 130 -6.44 4.53 1.51
N ARG A 131 -7.33 4.83 2.45
CA ARG A 131 -7.71 3.93 3.55
C ARG A 131 -8.58 2.73 3.14
N SER A 132 -8.71 2.46 1.85
CA SER A 132 -9.46 1.31 1.33
C SER A 132 -8.55 0.08 1.18
N ASN A 133 -8.95 -1.05 1.77
CA ASN A 133 -8.27 -2.34 1.54
C ASN A 133 -8.32 -2.74 0.07
N TYR A 134 -9.45 -2.52 -0.62
CA TYR A 134 -9.58 -2.81 -2.05
C TYR A 134 -8.61 -1.99 -2.88
N PHE A 135 -8.47 -0.69 -2.59
CA PHE A 135 -7.49 0.15 -3.26
C PHE A 135 -6.07 -0.38 -3.08
N ALA A 136 -5.68 -0.67 -1.84
CA ALA A 136 -4.33 -1.16 -1.55
C ALA A 136 -4.05 -2.50 -2.24
N LEU A 137 -4.98 -3.46 -2.18
CA LEU A 137 -4.85 -4.75 -2.87
C LEU A 137 -4.78 -4.58 -4.38
N THR A 138 -5.65 -3.76 -4.98
CA THR A 138 -5.62 -3.49 -6.43
C THR A 138 -4.26 -2.94 -6.86
N VAL A 139 -3.71 -1.97 -6.13
CA VAL A 139 -2.38 -1.41 -6.42
C VAL A 139 -1.31 -2.50 -6.40
N PHE A 140 -1.31 -3.37 -5.39
CA PHE A 140 -0.30 -4.41 -5.25
C PHE A 140 -0.45 -5.55 -6.24
N LEU A 141 -1.66 -6.06 -6.42
CA LEU A 141 -1.93 -7.12 -7.41
C LEU A 141 -1.59 -6.64 -8.81
N PHE A 142 -2.01 -5.42 -9.18
CA PHE A 142 -1.63 -4.83 -10.46
C PHE A 142 -0.11 -4.64 -10.59
N SER A 143 0.59 -4.25 -9.52
CA SER A 143 2.04 -4.12 -9.56
C SER A 143 2.77 -5.46 -9.79
N ASP A 144 2.19 -6.57 -9.34
CA ASP A 144 2.75 -7.91 -9.57
C ASP A 144 2.55 -8.37 -11.02
N GLU A 145 1.45 -7.95 -11.68
CA GLU A 145 1.18 -8.26 -13.09
C GLU A 145 2.07 -7.52 -14.09
N ILE A 146 2.63 -6.37 -13.73
CA ILE A 146 3.44 -5.52 -14.62
C ILE A 146 4.96 -5.65 -14.41
N LYS A 147 5.41 -6.63 -13.63
CA LYS A 147 6.84 -6.88 -13.35
C LYS A 147 7.56 -7.59 -14.49
#